data_71daf23b28fcb7c876d0320c75d8dc89
#
_entry.id   71daf23b28fcb7c876d0320c75d8dc89
#
_cell.length_a   1.000
_cell.length_b   1.000
_cell.length_c   1.000
_cell.angle_alpha   90.00
_cell.angle_beta   90.00
_cell.angle_gamma   90.00
#
_symmetry.space_group_name_H-M   'P 1'
#
loop_
_entity.id
_entity.type
_entity.pdbx_description
1 polymer ?
#
loop_
_entity_poly.entity_id
_entity_poly.type
_entity_poly.pdbx_seq_one_letter_code
_entity_poly.pdbx_strand_id
1 'polypeptide(L)'
;MNSRRKFIKTGMLGMAAINLLPAINSFANQSAYNPGKPNAKFKLRFAIASDGHYAQPDTNSDLFYSDLIKWLNKDHHNNHLDMVIINGDLVHNRPDLLSKVKETYLDKLSVPYFTIPGNHDYADAAVWKGVFGYEDKYVVDKGDIGFVFANTADTKGGYVCPDYGFMNRSLDQFKNKKIVFVILHIAPHQWLIEEKAIFTDCPEIITLLHSYPNVKAAFHGHDHSLDGIRYTGKLPHLFDSHFGGNWGTEYKGYRIVEVTADNQIAT
;
A
#
# COMPACT_ATOMS: atom_id res chain seq x y z
N MET A 1 -4.28 8.80 22.57
CA MET A 1 -3.57 7.51 22.87
C MET A 1 -4.40 6.26 22.59
N ASN A 2 -5.67 6.37 22.21
CA ASN A 2 -6.58 5.21 22.11
C ASN A 2 -6.94 4.75 20.69
N SER A 3 -6.50 5.46 19.65
CA SER A 3 -6.94 5.15 18.27
C SER A 3 -6.21 3.94 17.66
N ARG A 4 -4.90 3.76 17.93
CA ARG A 4 -4.14 2.61 17.43
C ARG A 4 -4.67 1.25 17.87
N ARG A 5 -5.08 1.14 19.14
CA ARG A 5 -5.65 -0.13 19.66
C ARG A 5 -7.03 -0.45 19.07
N LYS A 6 -7.78 0.57 18.65
CA LYS A 6 -9.07 0.37 17.97
C LYS A 6 -8.90 -0.06 16.52
N PHE A 7 -7.91 0.49 15.78
CA PHE A 7 -7.60 0.14 14.41
C PHE A 7 -7.32 -1.37 14.26
N ILE A 8 -6.40 -1.89 15.09
CA ILE A 8 -6.05 -3.33 15.10
C ILE A 8 -7.25 -4.22 15.50
N LYS A 9 -8.12 -3.73 16.40
CA LYS A 9 -9.29 -4.50 16.88
C LYS A 9 -10.47 -4.50 15.92
N THR A 10 -10.66 -3.44 15.14
CA THR A 10 -11.80 -3.32 14.22
C THR A 10 -11.57 -4.14 12.94
N GLY A 11 -10.33 -4.26 12.47
CA GLY A 11 -9.98 -5.17 11.38
C GLY A 11 -10.19 -6.66 11.69
N MET A 12 -10.28 -7.03 12.98
CA MET A 12 -10.56 -8.40 13.41
C MET A 12 -12.06 -8.78 13.48
N LEU A 13 -12.97 -7.82 13.47
CA LEU A 13 -14.40 -8.07 13.67
C LEU A 13 -15.18 -8.40 12.38
N GLY A 14 -14.56 -8.33 11.22
CA GLY A 14 -15.17 -8.65 9.92
C GLY A 14 -15.03 -10.10 9.46
N MET A 15 -14.46 -11.00 10.24
CA MET A 15 -14.26 -12.41 9.84
C MET A 15 -15.46 -13.27 10.18
N ALA A 16 -16.50 -13.24 9.36
CA ALA A 16 -17.45 -14.33 9.26
C ALA A 16 -16.78 -15.52 8.57
N ALA A 17 -16.91 -16.71 9.17
CA ALA A 17 -16.25 -17.94 8.81
C ALA A 17 -16.34 -18.31 7.33
N ILE A 18 -15.19 -18.36 6.65
CA ILE A 18 -15.02 -19.03 5.36
C ILE A 18 -13.91 -20.06 5.53
N ASN A 19 -14.19 -21.32 5.20
CA ASN A 19 -13.22 -22.41 5.22
C ASN A 19 -12.08 -22.12 4.22
N LEU A 20 -10.86 -21.87 4.71
CA LEU A 20 -9.75 -21.33 3.95
C LEU A 20 -8.58 -22.30 3.86
N LEU A 21 -7.97 -22.32 2.70
CA LEU A 21 -6.80 -23.10 2.32
C LEU A 21 -5.54 -22.75 3.14
N PRO A 22 -4.52 -23.64 3.26
CA PRO A 22 -3.41 -23.51 4.23
C PRO A 22 -2.62 -22.20 4.21
N ALA A 23 -2.52 -21.53 3.04
CA ALA A 23 -1.80 -20.25 2.94
C ALA A 23 -2.57 -19.04 3.47
N ILE A 24 -3.88 -19.18 3.68
CA ILE A 24 -4.78 -18.11 4.14
C ILE A 24 -4.97 -18.19 5.66
N ASN A 25 -4.75 -19.37 6.25
CA ASN A 25 -4.79 -19.55 7.71
C ASN A 25 -3.71 -18.72 8.44
N SER A 26 -2.66 -18.26 7.75
CA SER A 26 -1.66 -17.37 8.35
C SER A 26 -2.22 -16.00 8.75
N PHE A 27 -3.28 -15.53 8.07
CA PHE A 27 -3.95 -14.29 8.45
C PHE A 27 -5.00 -14.48 9.56
N ALA A 28 -5.54 -15.68 9.72
CA ALA A 28 -6.66 -15.97 10.64
C ALA A 28 -6.23 -16.47 12.03
N ASN A 29 -5.03 -17.07 12.18
CA ASN A 29 -4.60 -17.72 13.42
C ASN A 29 -3.71 -16.88 14.34
N GLN A 30 -3.75 -15.53 14.21
CA GLN A 30 -2.84 -14.66 14.97
C GLN A 30 -3.43 -14.08 16.26
N SER A 31 -4.27 -14.83 16.96
CA SER A 31 -4.74 -14.42 18.29
C SER A 31 -3.64 -14.36 19.38
N ALA A 32 -2.40 -14.75 19.05
CA ALA A 32 -1.26 -14.78 19.97
C ALA A 32 -0.11 -13.82 19.61
N TYR A 33 -0.21 -13.04 18.49
CA TYR A 33 0.85 -12.11 18.12
C TYR A 33 0.82 -10.86 18.99
N ASN A 34 1.89 -10.64 19.76
CA ASN A 34 2.11 -9.42 20.53
C ASN A 34 3.18 -8.56 19.83
N PRO A 35 2.79 -7.49 19.12
CA PRO A 35 3.72 -6.63 18.38
C PRO A 35 4.74 -5.91 19.25
N GLY A 36 4.62 -5.99 20.56
CA GLY A 36 5.54 -5.33 21.53
C GLY A 36 6.68 -6.21 22.03
N LYS A 37 6.88 -7.44 21.52
CA LYS A 37 8.03 -8.28 21.95
C LYS A 37 9.20 -8.12 20.99
N PRO A 38 10.41 -7.70 21.48
CA PRO A 38 11.60 -7.47 20.66
C PRO A 38 12.18 -8.69 19.95
N ASN A 39 11.60 -9.88 20.12
CA ASN A 39 12.12 -11.17 19.64
C ASN A 39 11.30 -11.87 18.57
N ALA A 40 10.26 -11.29 18.03
CA ALA A 40 9.67 -11.81 16.81
C ALA A 40 10.64 -11.51 15.66
N LYS A 41 11.34 -12.52 15.18
CA LYS A 41 12.32 -12.40 14.09
C LYS A 41 11.57 -12.28 12.76
N PHE A 42 11.15 -11.07 12.45
CA PHE A 42 10.70 -10.75 11.10
C PHE A 42 11.92 -10.61 10.21
N LYS A 43 11.87 -11.19 9.04
CA LYS A 43 12.86 -10.96 7.99
C LYS A 43 12.57 -9.69 7.19
N LEU A 44 11.33 -9.20 7.28
CA LEU A 44 10.91 -7.90 6.74
C LEU A 44 9.73 -7.37 7.54
N ARG A 45 9.78 -6.09 7.89
CA ARG A 45 8.66 -5.36 8.48
C ARG A 45 8.55 -4.00 7.79
N PHE A 46 7.41 -3.72 7.18
CA PHE A 46 7.19 -2.45 6.50
C PHE A 46 5.83 -1.84 6.82
N ALA A 47 5.75 -0.53 6.64
CA ALA A 47 4.50 0.20 6.72
C ALA A 47 4.03 0.57 5.31
N ILE A 48 2.72 0.58 5.09
CA ILE A 48 2.11 1.13 3.89
C ILE A 48 0.99 2.10 4.27
N ALA A 49 1.02 3.28 3.68
CA ALA A 49 0.03 4.34 3.82
C ALA A 49 -0.37 4.83 2.42
N SER A 50 -1.51 5.46 2.29
CA SER A 50 -2.06 5.93 1.04
C SER A 50 -2.87 7.20 1.21
N ASP A 51 -3.07 7.96 0.13
CA ASP A 51 -4.09 9.00 0.06
C ASP A 51 -3.87 10.14 1.06
N GLY A 52 -2.76 10.84 0.90
CA GLY A 52 -2.39 12.00 1.73
C GLY A 52 -3.09 13.29 1.33
N HIS A 53 -3.38 13.44 0.04
CA HIS A 53 -4.09 14.55 -0.56
C HIS A 53 -3.63 15.93 -0.08
N TYR A 54 -2.31 16.17 -0.12
CA TYR A 54 -1.77 17.47 0.27
C TYR A 54 -2.39 18.60 -0.54
N ALA A 55 -2.80 19.67 0.14
CA ALA A 55 -3.47 20.84 -0.41
C ALA A 55 -4.90 20.58 -0.93
N GLN A 56 -5.58 19.52 -0.48
CA GLN A 56 -7.02 19.41 -0.69
C GLN A 56 -7.72 20.56 0.05
N PRO A 57 -8.73 21.23 -0.57
CA PRO A 57 -9.52 22.25 0.10
C PRO A 57 -10.14 21.73 1.40
N ASP A 58 -10.25 22.63 2.37
CA ASP A 58 -10.87 22.37 3.67
C ASP A 58 -10.25 21.22 4.48
N THR A 59 -8.95 20.93 4.24
CA THR A 59 -8.19 19.94 5.00
C THR A 59 -6.98 20.55 5.68
N ASN A 60 -6.62 20.01 6.84
CA ASN A 60 -5.35 20.33 7.50
C ASN A 60 -4.25 19.35 7.04
N SER A 61 -3.84 19.48 5.79
CA SER A 61 -2.85 18.60 5.16
C SER A 61 -1.52 18.58 5.92
N ASP A 62 -1.08 19.73 6.44
CA ASP A 62 0.19 19.82 7.21
C ASP A 62 0.11 18.98 8.49
N LEU A 63 -1.02 18.96 9.17
CA LEU A 63 -1.24 18.14 10.35
C LEU A 63 -1.20 16.65 10.00
N PHE A 64 -1.92 16.23 8.95
CA PHE A 64 -2.01 14.83 8.56
C PHE A 64 -0.64 14.25 8.17
N TYR A 65 0.12 14.99 7.37
CA TYR A 65 1.48 14.60 7.01
C TYR A 65 2.40 14.57 8.21
N SER A 66 2.37 15.61 9.05
CA SER A 66 3.20 15.68 10.26
C SER A 66 2.91 14.53 11.23
N ASP A 67 1.64 14.19 11.40
CA ASP A 67 1.23 13.07 12.26
C ASP A 67 1.65 11.73 11.67
N LEU A 68 1.48 11.50 10.37
CA LEU A 68 1.96 10.28 9.71
C LEU A 68 3.46 10.08 9.93
N ILE A 69 4.27 11.10 9.62
CA ILE A 69 5.74 11.02 9.78
C ILE A 69 6.11 10.73 11.23
N LYS A 70 5.48 11.42 12.18
CA LYS A 70 5.69 11.19 13.61
C LYS A 70 5.33 9.77 14.04
N TRP A 71 4.21 9.23 13.55
CA TRP A 71 3.77 7.88 13.89
C TRP A 71 4.72 6.83 13.30
N LEU A 72 5.11 6.97 12.04
CA LEU A 72 6.03 6.05 11.36
C LEU A 72 7.42 6.06 12.00
N ASN A 73 7.97 7.24 12.29
CA ASN A 73 9.27 7.34 12.96
C ASN A 73 9.22 6.75 14.37
N LYS A 74 8.12 6.96 15.11
CA LYS A 74 7.91 6.34 16.43
C LYS A 74 7.81 4.82 16.31
N ASP A 75 7.12 4.32 15.28
CA ASP A 75 6.99 2.88 15.05
C ASP A 75 8.35 2.27 14.68
N HIS A 76 9.11 2.93 13.81
CA HIS A 76 10.46 2.52 13.46
C HIS A 76 11.36 2.48 14.70
N HIS A 77 11.33 3.52 15.54
CA HIS A 77 12.11 3.57 16.78
C HIS A 77 11.77 2.42 17.74
N ASN A 78 10.49 2.09 17.89
CA ASN A 78 10.03 1.12 18.89
C ASN A 78 10.12 -0.33 18.40
N ASN A 79 9.87 -0.58 17.10
CA ASN A 79 9.63 -1.91 16.57
C ASN A 79 10.42 -2.21 15.30
N HIS A 80 11.27 -1.30 14.85
CA HIS A 80 12.00 -1.33 13.59
C HIS A 80 11.08 -1.49 12.37
N LEU A 81 11.24 -0.62 11.39
CA LEU A 81 10.68 -0.75 10.04
C LEU A 81 11.84 -0.82 9.06
N ASP A 82 11.78 -1.72 8.09
CA ASP A 82 12.77 -1.82 7.02
C ASP A 82 12.52 -0.81 5.91
N MET A 83 11.25 -0.44 5.71
CA MET A 83 10.84 0.57 4.75
C MET A 83 9.40 1.05 4.99
N VAL A 84 9.06 2.15 4.34
CA VAL A 84 7.70 2.69 4.25
C VAL A 84 7.30 2.76 2.77
N ILE A 85 6.05 2.49 2.49
CA ILE A 85 5.43 2.67 1.17
C ILE A 85 4.35 3.74 1.30
N ILE A 86 4.37 4.73 0.41
CA ILE A 86 3.26 5.69 0.26
C ILE A 86 2.61 5.42 -1.10
N ASN A 87 1.44 4.81 -1.07
CA ASN A 87 0.78 4.23 -2.23
C ASN A 87 -0.14 5.24 -2.94
N GLY A 88 0.43 6.31 -3.49
CA GLY A 88 -0.26 7.26 -4.35
C GLY A 88 -1.09 8.34 -3.63
N ASP A 89 -1.59 9.28 -4.43
CA ASP A 89 -2.36 10.44 -4.02
C ASP A 89 -1.69 11.29 -2.92
N LEU A 90 -0.39 11.60 -3.18
CA LEU A 90 0.41 12.42 -2.28
C LEU A 90 -0.11 13.85 -2.25
N VAL A 91 -0.50 14.40 -3.40
CA VAL A 91 -1.05 15.75 -3.52
C VAL A 91 -2.47 15.72 -4.09
N HIS A 92 -3.19 16.82 -3.97
CA HIS A 92 -4.54 16.91 -4.50
C HIS A 92 -4.59 17.84 -5.73
N ASN A 93 -4.39 17.24 -6.93
CA ASN A 93 -4.42 17.91 -8.23
C ASN A 93 -3.36 19.03 -8.38
N ARG A 94 -2.26 18.92 -7.64
CA ARG A 94 -1.20 19.94 -7.57
C ARG A 94 0.18 19.27 -7.70
N PRO A 95 0.54 18.77 -8.90
CA PRO A 95 1.85 18.14 -9.14
C PRO A 95 3.04 19.06 -8.79
N ASP A 96 2.87 20.36 -8.87
CA ASP A 96 3.86 21.37 -8.45
C ASP A 96 4.20 21.32 -6.96
N LEU A 97 3.38 20.67 -6.13
CA LEU A 97 3.62 20.51 -4.69
C LEU A 97 4.30 19.19 -4.31
N LEU A 98 4.56 18.29 -5.25
CA LEU A 98 5.22 17.01 -4.98
C LEU A 98 6.60 17.19 -4.33
N SER A 99 7.44 18.11 -4.86
CA SER A 99 8.74 18.42 -4.26
C SER A 99 8.59 18.95 -2.84
N LYS A 100 7.60 19.82 -2.59
CA LYS A 100 7.32 20.34 -1.25
C LYS A 100 6.94 19.22 -0.29
N VAL A 101 6.04 18.32 -0.69
CA VAL A 101 5.63 17.16 0.12
C VAL A 101 6.83 16.28 0.45
N LYS A 102 7.65 15.97 -0.56
CA LYS A 102 8.88 15.21 -0.38
C LYS A 102 9.80 15.85 0.63
N GLU A 103 10.24 17.09 0.41
CA GLU A 103 11.24 17.79 1.22
C GLU A 103 10.75 18.14 2.62
N THR A 104 9.47 18.52 2.73
CA THR A 104 8.90 18.94 4.01
C THR A 104 8.56 17.78 4.92
N TYR A 105 8.13 16.64 4.36
CA TYR A 105 7.60 15.52 5.13
C TYR A 105 8.33 14.20 4.87
N LEU A 106 8.35 13.69 3.63
CA LEU A 106 8.81 12.32 3.38
C LEU A 106 10.30 12.15 3.67
N ASP A 107 11.13 13.16 3.37
CA ASP A 107 12.56 13.14 3.66
C ASP A 107 12.88 13.23 5.17
N LYS A 108 11.86 13.42 6.03
CA LYS A 108 11.97 13.34 7.49
C LYS A 108 11.68 11.95 8.07
N LEU A 109 11.34 10.99 7.21
CA LEU A 109 11.27 9.60 7.62
C LEU A 109 12.65 9.08 7.99
N SER A 110 12.77 8.45 9.15
CA SER A 110 14.01 7.83 9.65
C SER A 110 14.29 6.46 9.01
N VAL A 111 13.53 6.09 7.99
CA VAL A 111 13.57 4.80 7.30
C VAL A 111 13.38 5.04 5.80
N PRO A 112 14.00 4.23 4.91
CA PRO A 112 13.79 4.37 3.48
C PRO A 112 12.31 4.31 3.11
N TYR A 113 11.89 5.13 2.14
CA TYR A 113 10.53 5.09 1.64
C TYR A 113 10.48 4.91 0.12
N PHE A 114 9.36 4.38 -0.37
CA PHE A 114 9.04 4.18 -1.77
C PHE A 114 7.63 4.66 -2.05
N THR A 115 7.39 5.20 -3.24
CA THR A 115 6.08 5.73 -3.60
C THR A 115 5.78 5.54 -5.08
N ILE A 116 4.51 5.49 -5.44
CA ILE A 116 4.01 5.54 -6.82
C ILE A 116 2.98 6.66 -6.96
N PRO A 117 2.71 7.16 -8.16
CA PRO A 117 1.65 8.13 -8.34
C PRO A 117 0.25 7.51 -8.14
N GLY A 118 -0.65 8.31 -7.60
CA GLY A 118 -2.09 8.09 -7.67
C GLY A 118 -2.75 9.04 -8.68
N ASN A 119 -4.07 8.95 -8.80
CA ASN A 119 -4.80 9.72 -9.81
C ASN A 119 -4.91 11.22 -9.49
N HIS A 120 -4.72 11.64 -8.26
CA HIS A 120 -4.69 13.04 -7.87
C HIS A 120 -3.28 13.66 -7.92
N ASP A 121 -2.25 12.88 -8.19
CA ASP A 121 -0.89 13.41 -8.30
C ASP A 121 -0.62 14.13 -9.63
N TYR A 122 -1.39 13.81 -10.69
CA TYR A 122 -1.32 14.43 -12.03
C TYR A 122 0.11 14.52 -12.60
N ALA A 123 0.97 13.60 -12.20
CA ALA A 123 2.37 13.59 -12.58
C ALA A 123 2.64 12.60 -13.71
N ASP A 124 3.35 13.07 -14.74
CA ASP A 124 3.94 12.15 -15.71
C ASP A 124 5.22 11.50 -15.16
N ALA A 125 5.73 10.50 -15.89
CA ALA A 125 6.93 9.77 -15.48
C ALA A 125 8.17 10.67 -15.34
N ALA A 126 8.27 11.75 -16.13
CA ALA A 126 9.40 12.67 -16.07
C ALA A 126 9.35 13.56 -14.83
N VAL A 127 8.16 14.08 -14.51
CA VAL A 127 7.90 14.84 -13.27
C VAL A 127 8.16 13.94 -12.06
N TRP A 128 7.59 12.73 -12.05
CA TRP A 128 7.78 11.78 -10.95
C TRP A 128 9.26 11.45 -10.72
N LYS A 129 9.96 11.10 -11.79
CA LYS A 129 11.40 10.81 -11.73
C LYS A 129 12.23 12.02 -11.29
N GLY A 130 11.86 13.22 -11.74
CA GLY A 130 12.52 14.45 -11.32
C GLY A 130 12.43 14.72 -9.82
N VAL A 131 11.29 14.37 -9.21
CA VAL A 131 11.04 14.56 -7.78
C VAL A 131 11.63 13.41 -6.95
N PHE A 132 11.32 12.15 -7.30
CA PHE A 132 11.63 11.00 -6.46
C PHE A 132 12.88 10.23 -6.86
N GLY A 133 13.46 10.51 -8.05
CA GLY A 133 14.69 9.87 -8.53
C GLY A 133 14.48 8.50 -9.17
N TYR A 134 13.25 8.01 -9.27
CA TYR A 134 12.89 6.73 -9.92
C TYR A 134 11.61 6.88 -10.75
N GLU A 135 11.38 5.91 -11.64
CA GLU A 135 10.22 5.92 -12.54
C GLU A 135 8.89 5.79 -11.80
N ASP A 136 7.78 6.03 -12.50
CA ASP A 136 6.41 5.81 -12.00
C ASP A 136 6.00 4.33 -11.92
N LYS A 137 6.89 3.43 -12.35
CA LYS A 137 6.80 1.97 -12.25
C LYS A 137 8.20 1.38 -12.13
N TYR A 138 8.42 0.55 -11.15
CA TYR A 138 9.74 -0.01 -10.83
C TYR A 138 9.63 -1.23 -9.92
N VAL A 139 10.74 -1.86 -9.65
CA VAL A 139 10.82 -2.99 -8.73
C VAL A 139 11.80 -2.70 -7.58
N VAL A 140 11.52 -3.27 -6.41
CA VAL A 140 12.42 -3.25 -5.27
C VAL A 140 12.75 -4.69 -4.86
N ASP A 141 14.04 -4.98 -4.76
CA ASP A 141 14.55 -6.29 -4.35
C ASP A 141 14.97 -6.27 -2.88
N LYS A 142 14.41 -7.15 -2.08
CA LYS A 142 14.73 -7.34 -0.66
C LYS A 142 15.07 -8.83 -0.41
N GLY A 143 16.07 -9.33 -1.09
CA GLY A 143 16.51 -10.72 -0.97
C GLY A 143 15.51 -11.72 -1.57
N ASP A 144 14.87 -12.53 -0.76
CA ASP A 144 13.85 -13.48 -1.24
C ASP A 144 12.43 -12.89 -1.33
N ILE A 145 12.30 -11.57 -1.10
CA ILE A 145 11.06 -10.81 -1.27
C ILE A 145 11.24 -9.78 -2.39
N GLY A 146 10.28 -9.71 -3.30
CA GLY A 146 10.20 -8.71 -4.36
C GLY A 146 9.01 -7.79 -4.19
N PHE A 147 9.15 -6.54 -4.62
CA PHE A 147 8.05 -5.58 -4.72
C PHE A 147 7.97 -5.09 -6.15
N VAL A 148 6.75 -5.11 -6.71
CA VAL A 148 6.45 -4.56 -8.04
C VAL A 148 5.53 -3.37 -7.83
N PHE A 149 6.01 -2.19 -8.17
CA PHE A 149 5.28 -0.93 -8.10
C PHE A 149 4.85 -0.56 -9.53
N ALA A 150 3.56 -0.32 -9.75
CA ALA A 150 3.07 0.04 -11.07
C ALA A 150 2.01 1.14 -11.00
N ASN A 151 2.18 2.14 -11.85
CA ASN A 151 1.24 3.25 -11.99
C ASN A 151 -0.11 2.78 -12.55
N THR A 152 -1.19 3.37 -12.04
CA THR A 152 -2.59 3.08 -12.41
C THR A 152 -3.38 4.34 -12.77
N ALA A 153 -2.69 5.45 -13.01
CA ALA A 153 -3.32 6.73 -13.34
C ALA A 153 -2.60 7.46 -14.47
N ASP A 154 -3.33 8.22 -15.26
CA ASP A 154 -2.75 9.14 -16.23
C ASP A 154 -2.52 10.54 -15.64
N THR A 155 -1.91 11.43 -16.42
CA THR A 155 -1.56 12.80 -15.99
C THR A 155 -2.78 13.73 -15.81
N LYS A 156 -3.98 13.26 -16.09
CA LYS A 156 -5.25 13.99 -15.93
C LYS A 156 -6.15 13.37 -14.88
N GLY A 157 -5.62 12.38 -14.14
CA GLY A 157 -6.39 11.66 -13.13
C GLY A 157 -7.30 10.57 -13.68
N GLY A 158 -7.16 10.22 -14.96
CA GLY A 158 -7.85 9.08 -15.55
C GLY A 158 -7.26 7.77 -15.04
N TYR A 159 -8.14 6.77 -14.82
CA TYR A 159 -7.72 5.46 -14.36
C TYR A 159 -7.23 4.62 -15.54
N VAL A 160 -6.05 4.05 -15.41
CA VAL A 160 -5.44 3.22 -16.46
C VAL A 160 -5.00 1.87 -15.90
N CYS A 161 -5.07 0.84 -16.71
CA CYS A 161 -4.47 -0.45 -16.34
C CYS A 161 -2.96 -0.30 -16.20
N PRO A 162 -2.35 -0.97 -15.21
CA PRO A 162 -0.89 -1.02 -15.13
C PRO A 162 -0.30 -1.60 -16.42
N ASP A 163 0.87 -1.11 -16.83
CA ASP A 163 1.57 -1.59 -18.02
C ASP A 163 1.79 -3.11 -17.94
N TYR A 164 1.04 -3.87 -18.75
CA TYR A 164 1.10 -5.32 -18.76
C TYR A 164 2.51 -5.84 -19.06
N GLY A 165 3.20 -5.21 -20.03
CA GLY A 165 4.55 -5.63 -20.41
C GLY A 165 5.55 -5.44 -19.27
N PHE A 166 5.47 -4.33 -18.55
CA PHE A 166 6.28 -4.10 -17.35
C PHE A 166 5.93 -5.10 -16.25
N MET A 167 4.64 -5.28 -15.94
CA MET A 167 4.19 -6.23 -14.92
C MET A 167 4.69 -7.64 -15.19
N ASN A 168 4.52 -8.13 -16.43
CA ASN A 168 4.93 -9.47 -16.83
C ASN A 168 6.46 -9.65 -16.69
N ARG A 169 7.27 -8.70 -17.19
CA ARG A 169 8.74 -8.76 -17.06
C ARG A 169 9.18 -8.72 -15.59
N SER A 170 8.54 -7.89 -14.77
CA SER A 170 8.87 -7.76 -13.34
C SER A 170 8.54 -9.02 -12.55
N LEU A 171 7.39 -9.62 -12.82
CA LEU A 171 6.99 -10.87 -12.17
C LEU A 171 7.88 -12.04 -12.63
N ASP A 172 8.24 -12.11 -13.92
CA ASP A 172 9.18 -13.11 -14.42
C ASP A 172 10.59 -12.93 -13.81
N GLN A 173 11.07 -11.69 -13.67
CA GLN A 173 12.31 -11.40 -12.95
C GLN A 173 12.29 -11.94 -11.52
N PHE A 174 11.14 -11.90 -10.86
CA PHE A 174 10.96 -12.31 -9.47
C PHE A 174 10.37 -13.72 -9.30
N LYS A 175 10.23 -14.50 -10.37
CA LYS A 175 9.57 -15.83 -10.32
C LYS A 175 10.19 -16.82 -9.33
N ASN A 176 11.48 -16.67 -9.02
CA ASN A 176 12.20 -17.53 -8.08
C ASN A 176 12.21 -16.99 -6.63
N LYS A 177 11.63 -15.80 -6.38
CA LYS A 177 11.50 -15.27 -5.02
C LYS A 177 10.42 -16.01 -4.25
N LYS A 178 10.54 -16.04 -2.94
CA LYS A 178 9.55 -16.68 -2.05
C LYS A 178 8.25 -15.90 -1.98
N ILE A 179 8.36 -14.58 -2.01
CA ILE A 179 7.23 -13.65 -1.88
C ILE A 179 7.41 -12.52 -2.89
N VAL A 180 6.33 -12.17 -3.57
CA VAL A 180 6.22 -10.94 -4.34
C VAL A 180 4.98 -10.17 -3.84
N PHE A 181 5.17 -8.91 -3.53
CA PHE A 181 4.13 -7.94 -3.25
C PHE A 181 3.93 -7.03 -4.46
N VAL A 182 2.69 -6.71 -4.77
CA VAL A 182 2.33 -5.81 -5.88
C VAL A 182 1.68 -4.57 -5.30
N ILE A 183 2.14 -3.39 -5.69
CA ILE A 183 1.68 -2.10 -5.21
C ILE A 183 1.03 -1.36 -6.38
N LEU A 184 -0.27 -1.15 -6.27
CA LEU A 184 -1.11 -0.46 -7.26
C LEU A 184 -1.99 0.52 -6.52
N HIS A 185 -1.97 1.79 -6.88
CA HIS A 185 -2.85 2.75 -6.20
C HIS A 185 -4.32 2.41 -6.43
N ILE A 186 -4.76 2.30 -7.67
CA ILE A 186 -6.13 1.94 -8.01
C ILE A 186 -6.24 0.41 -8.22
N ALA A 187 -7.23 -0.20 -7.60
CA ALA A 187 -7.45 -1.64 -7.71
C ALA A 187 -7.83 -2.06 -9.15
N PRO A 188 -7.28 -3.17 -9.68
CA PRO A 188 -7.53 -3.63 -11.06
C PRO A 188 -8.81 -4.45 -11.21
N HIS A 189 -9.72 -4.39 -10.25
CA HIS A 189 -10.96 -5.16 -10.22
C HIS A 189 -12.02 -4.48 -9.36
N GLN A 190 -13.30 -4.63 -9.73
CA GLN A 190 -14.43 -4.09 -9.00
C GLN A 190 -14.67 -4.85 -7.68
N TRP A 191 -14.77 -4.11 -6.58
CA TRP A 191 -15.04 -4.66 -5.24
C TRP A 191 -16.39 -4.26 -4.68
N LEU A 192 -16.90 -3.10 -5.08
CA LEU A 192 -18.17 -2.54 -4.65
C LEU A 192 -19.08 -2.34 -5.86
N ILE A 193 -20.36 -2.54 -5.67
CA ILE A 193 -21.38 -2.22 -6.69
C ILE A 193 -21.81 -0.78 -6.39
N GLU A 194 -21.15 0.16 -7.03
CA GLU A 194 -21.46 1.59 -6.88
C GLU A 194 -21.72 2.21 -8.27
N GLU A 195 -22.47 3.31 -8.29
CA GLU A 195 -22.74 4.06 -9.52
C GLU A 195 -21.47 4.66 -10.13
N LYS A 196 -20.49 5.00 -9.28
CA LYS A 196 -19.20 5.55 -9.70
C LYS A 196 -18.12 4.49 -9.61
N ALA A 197 -17.46 4.20 -10.72
CA ALA A 197 -16.31 3.31 -10.75
C ALA A 197 -15.14 3.91 -9.95
N ILE A 198 -14.60 3.12 -9.03
CA ILE A 198 -13.43 3.44 -8.18
C ILE A 198 -12.34 2.38 -8.37
N PHE A 199 -12.29 1.77 -9.55
CA PHE A 199 -11.34 0.71 -9.92
C PHE A 199 -10.99 0.82 -11.40
N THR A 200 -9.90 0.16 -11.82
CA THR A 200 -9.61 -0.12 -13.22
C THR A 200 -10.16 -1.52 -13.55
N ASP A 201 -10.76 -1.70 -14.73
CA ASP A 201 -11.22 -3.03 -15.18
C ASP A 201 -10.11 -3.67 -16.03
N CYS A 202 -9.25 -4.47 -15.38
CA CYS A 202 -8.04 -5.03 -15.99
C CYS A 202 -7.96 -6.55 -15.75
N PRO A 203 -8.84 -7.35 -16.36
CA PRO A 203 -8.89 -8.80 -16.14
C PRO A 203 -7.60 -9.52 -16.55
N GLU A 204 -6.87 -8.99 -17.54
CA GLU A 204 -5.56 -9.51 -17.93
C GLU A 204 -4.50 -9.34 -16.83
N ILE A 205 -4.55 -8.26 -16.05
CA ILE A 205 -3.66 -8.06 -14.89
C ILE A 205 -4.02 -9.06 -13.79
N ILE A 206 -5.28 -9.25 -13.49
CA ILE A 206 -5.72 -10.27 -12.51
C ILE A 206 -5.24 -11.67 -12.94
N THR A 207 -5.41 -12.01 -14.20
CA THR A 207 -4.95 -13.30 -14.76
C THR A 207 -3.44 -13.43 -14.63
N LEU A 208 -2.70 -12.38 -14.95
CA LEU A 208 -1.24 -12.34 -14.81
C LEU A 208 -0.80 -12.55 -13.35
N LEU A 209 -1.40 -11.84 -12.40
CA LEU A 209 -1.08 -12.00 -10.98
C LEU A 209 -1.34 -13.41 -10.49
N HIS A 210 -2.43 -14.05 -10.93
CA HIS A 210 -2.74 -15.44 -10.57
C HIS A 210 -1.79 -16.46 -11.17
N SER A 211 -1.11 -16.14 -12.28
CA SER A 211 -0.16 -17.06 -12.92
C SER A 211 1.17 -17.19 -12.15
N TYR A 212 1.42 -16.30 -11.19
CA TYR A 212 2.62 -16.33 -10.36
C TYR A 212 2.28 -16.71 -8.91
N PRO A 213 2.47 -17.97 -8.48
CA PRO A 213 2.05 -18.45 -7.17
C PRO A 213 2.81 -17.82 -5.99
N ASN A 214 3.92 -17.15 -6.27
CA ASN A 214 4.70 -16.39 -5.30
C ASN A 214 4.23 -14.93 -5.14
N VAL A 215 3.28 -14.44 -5.94
CA VAL A 215 2.54 -13.21 -5.64
C VAL A 215 1.63 -13.49 -4.44
N LYS A 216 1.89 -12.83 -3.31
CA LYS A 216 1.23 -13.14 -2.04
C LYS A 216 0.22 -12.10 -1.60
N ALA A 217 0.36 -10.87 -2.08
CA ALA A 217 -0.64 -9.81 -1.86
C ALA A 217 -0.49 -8.69 -2.89
N ALA A 218 -1.60 -8.03 -3.19
CA ALA A 218 -1.64 -6.73 -3.85
C ALA A 218 -2.17 -5.67 -2.86
N PHE A 219 -1.61 -4.48 -2.89
CA PHE A 219 -1.97 -3.37 -2.00
C PHE A 219 -2.54 -2.21 -2.80
N HIS A 220 -3.60 -1.59 -2.28
CA HIS A 220 -4.35 -0.53 -2.92
C HIS A 220 -4.63 0.61 -1.95
N GLY A 221 -4.69 1.83 -2.49
CA GLY A 221 -5.26 3.03 -1.88
C GLY A 221 -6.57 3.39 -2.57
N HIS A 222 -6.73 4.66 -2.91
CA HIS A 222 -7.78 5.24 -3.73
C HIS A 222 -9.19 5.17 -3.12
N ASP A 223 -9.63 4.03 -2.64
CA ASP A 223 -10.92 3.89 -1.95
C ASP A 223 -10.77 4.19 -0.46
N HIS A 224 -10.93 5.46 -0.12
CA HIS A 224 -10.80 5.95 1.26
C HIS A 224 -11.81 5.31 2.23
N SER A 225 -12.91 4.77 1.71
CA SER A 225 -13.94 4.12 2.51
C SER A 225 -13.66 2.66 2.82
N LEU A 226 -12.66 2.08 2.13
CA LEU A 226 -12.33 0.67 2.25
C LEU A 226 -11.00 0.46 3.01
N ASP A 227 -11.11 -0.07 4.22
CA ASP A 227 -10.00 -0.63 4.98
C ASP A 227 -10.27 -2.11 5.22
N GLY A 228 -9.47 -2.98 4.60
CA GLY A 228 -9.71 -4.41 4.73
C GLY A 228 -9.06 -5.24 3.64
N ILE A 229 -9.52 -6.48 3.54
CA ILE A 229 -9.01 -7.48 2.60
C ILE A 229 -10.15 -7.95 1.70
N ARG A 230 -9.87 -8.06 0.40
CA ARG A 230 -10.71 -8.69 -0.61
C ARG A 230 -9.89 -9.77 -1.33
N TYR A 231 -10.53 -10.63 -2.11
CA TYR A 231 -9.83 -11.73 -2.78
C TYR A 231 -10.25 -11.85 -4.23
N THR A 232 -9.27 -12.01 -5.13
CA THR A 232 -9.49 -12.62 -6.44
C THR A 232 -8.91 -14.02 -6.42
N GLY A 233 -9.77 -15.04 -6.47
CA GLY A 233 -9.32 -16.42 -6.24
C GLY A 233 -8.68 -16.58 -4.86
N LYS A 234 -7.36 -16.83 -4.83
CA LYS A 234 -6.57 -17.00 -3.60
C LYS A 234 -5.69 -15.77 -3.28
N LEU A 235 -5.63 -14.81 -4.16
CA LEU A 235 -4.80 -13.62 -3.98
C LEU A 235 -5.53 -12.60 -3.11
N PRO A 236 -4.97 -12.23 -1.94
CA PRO A 236 -5.50 -11.13 -1.14
C PRO A 236 -5.14 -9.79 -1.78
N HIS A 237 -6.12 -8.91 -1.82
CA HIS A 237 -6.01 -7.49 -2.12
C HIS A 237 -6.29 -6.71 -0.85
N LEU A 238 -5.32 -5.92 -0.41
CA LEU A 238 -5.38 -5.16 0.83
C LEU A 238 -5.61 -3.69 0.48
N PHE A 239 -6.59 -3.11 1.13
CA PHE A 239 -6.97 -1.70 0.99
C PHE A 239 -6.60 -1.00 2.28
N ASP A 240 -5.91 0.13 2.17
CA ASP A 240 -5.25 0.78 3.28
C ASP A 240 -5.96 2.08 3.71
N SER A 241 -7.21 2.30 3.22
CA SER A 241 -7.97 3.51 3.51
C SER A 241 -7.16 4.78 3.13
N HIS A 242 -6.98 5.71 4.06
CA HIS A 242 -6.27 6.96 3.82
C HIS A 242 -5.58 7.48 5.09
N PHE A 243 -4.55 8.32 4.93
CA PHE A 243 -3.97 9.07 6.05
C PHE A 243 -4.26 10.57 5.98
N GLY A 244 -4.77 11.08 4.86
CA GLY A 244 -5.13 12.47 4.62
C GLY A 244 -6.53 12.61 4.05
N GLY A 245 -6.79 13.72 3.37
CA GLY A 245 -8.10 13.99 2.77
C GLY A 245 -9.22 14.25 3.79
N ASN A 246 -10.42 14.57 3.29
CA ASN A 246 -11.59 14.94 4.10
C ASN A 246 -12.79 13.99 3.91
N TRP A 247 -12.61 12.87 3.22
CA TRP A 247 -13.66 11.85 3.01
C TRP A 247 -13.11 10.44 3.30
N GLY A 248 -14.00 9.47 3.42
CA GLY A 248 -13.65 8.06 3.65
C GLY A 248 -13.94 7.62 5.08
N THR A 249 -13.06 6.78 5.63
CA THR A 249 -13.18 6.32 7.02
C THR A 249 -13.03 7.47 8.02
N GLU A 250 -13.65 7.35 9.20
CA GLU A 250 -13.54 8.35 10.26
C GLU A 250 -12.12 8.45 10.85
N TYR A 251 -11.34 7.39 10.70
CA TYR A 251 -9.95 7.32 11.18
C TYR A 251 -8.97 7.45 10.04
N LYS A 252 -7.77 7.90 10.35
CA LYS A 252 -6.62 7.99 9.45
C LYS A 252 -5.49 7.14 9.99
N GLY A 253 -4.73 6.51 9.09
CA GLY A 253 -3.66 5.62 9.55
C GLY A 253 -2.81 5.02 8.43
N TYR A 254 -2.18 3.92 8.76
CA TYR A 254 -1.34 3.12 7.88
C TYR A 254 -1.39 1.66 8.34
N ARG A 255 -1.08 0.76 7.43
CA ARG A 255 -0.99 -0.68 7.69
C ARG A 255 0.45 -1.07 7.98
N ILE A 256 0.63 -1.99 8.92
CA ILE A 256 1.90 -2.69 9.14
C ILE A 256 1.81 -4.08 8.50
N VAL A 257 2.87 -4.46 7.80
CA VAL A 257 3.03 -5.79 7.22
C VAL A 257 4.33 -6.41 7.75
N GLU A 258 4.23 -7.62 8.22
CA GLU A 258 5.32 -8.37 8.83
C GLU A 258 5.51 -9.71 8.13
N VAL A 259 6.73 -10.01 7.74
CA VAL A 259 7.10 -11.29 7.12
C VAL A 259 8.05 -12.02 8.06
N THR A 260 7.64 -13.18 8.53
CA THR A 260 8.44 -14.02 9.42
C THR A 260 9.57 -14.74 8.67
N ALA A 261 10.51 -15.33 9.41
CA ALA A 261 11.62 -16.10 8.83
C ALA A 261 11.14 -17.31 8.00
N ASP A 262 10.01 -17.89 8.35
CA ASP A 262 9.36 -19.01 7.64
C ASP A 262 8.35 -18.58 6.57
N ASN A 263 8.38 -17.30 6.15
CA ASN A 263 7.56 -16.69 5.09
C ASN A 263 6.06 -16.56 5.42
N GLN A 264 5.67 -16.59 6.68
CA GLN A 264 4.32 -16.20 7.05
C GLN A 264 4.17 -14.68 6.95
N ILE A 265 2.99 -14.22 6.56
CA ILE A 265 2.68 -12.80 6.39
C ILE A 265 1.59 -12.44 7.38
N ALA A 266 1.83 -11.38 8.14
CA ALA A 266 0.89 -10.78 9.06
C ALA A 266 0.64 -9.32 8.71
N THR A 267 -0.58 -8.85 8.90
CA THR A 267 -0.92 -7.45 8.70
C THR A 267 -2.11 -7.04 9.57
#